data_4ff190c17b58124f0cb946869c8a5792
#
_entry.id   4ff190c17b58124f0cb946869c8a5792
#
_cell.length_a   1.000
_cell.length_b   1.000
_cell.length_c   1.000
_cell.angle_alpha   90.00
_cell.angle_beta   90.00
_cell.angle_gamma   90.00
#
_symmetry.space_group_name_H-M   'P 1'
#
loop_
_entity.id
_entity.type
_entity.pdbx_description
1 polymer ?
#
loop_
_entity_poly.entity_id
_entity_poly.type
_entity_poly.pdbx_seq_one_letter_code
_entity_poly.pdbx_strand_id
1 'polypeptide(L)'
;MSCIEVHSLSKSYSSILAVDTIDLSVASGQVFGFLGPNGAGKSTVIKLLTTLIQPDSGQISVLGINAIQEPLKIRKKIGVVLQQPSYEPTLSVEKSLEKYGMMWNVDKKTRQKRTEELLESFELTQIRKKKNEDLSIGQRRRVQVAREFMHDMDLLFLDEPTVGLDPSARRKLLDFLKNKVKETGMTIFYTTHVLTEAEYLCDNIAIINNGKIITVDSPNELKNRFGNEKTIKIHISQQFNELSNLLKEIPDCNIERNDGIIITIHSTNSEIVLMNILKILNQNNITINDLSAIPTNLEEIFLKVVSDSNEPDN
;
A
#
# COMPACT_ATOMS: atom_id res chain seq x y z
N MET A 1 -15.04 -9.69 -14.02
CA MET A 1 -14.07 -10.66 -14.53
C MET A 1 -12.81 -10.54 -13.74
N SER A 2 -12.08 -11.62 -13.49
CA SER A 2 -10.80 -11.58 -12.79
C SER A 2 -9.69 -11.13 -13.74
N CYS A 3 -8.83 -10.20 -13.26
CA CYS A 3 -7.66 -9.72 -13.97
C CYS A 3 -6.40 -10.54 -13.62
N ILE A 4 -6.32 -10.98 -12.36
CA ILE A 4 -5.25 -11.85 -11.87
C ILE A 4 -5.89 -13.01 -11.13
N GLU A 5 -5.46 -14.22 -11.42
CA GLU A 5 -5.82 -15.45 -10.70
C GLU A 5 -4.57 -16.24 -10.36
N VAL A 6 -4.44 -16.61 -9.11
CA VAL A 6 -3.30 -17.36 -8.58
C VAL A 6 -3.83 -18.48 -7.72
N HIS A 7 -3.33 -19.71 -7.97
CA HIS A 7 -3.72 -20.90 -7.23
C HIS A 7 -2.50 -21.64 -6.70
N SER A 8 -2.46 -21.83 -5.37
CA SER A 8 -1.44 -22.59 -4.63
C SER A 8 -0.01 -22.21 -5.02
N LEU A 9 0.24 -20.91 -5.18
CA LEU A 9 1.51 -20.38 -5.67
C LEU A 9 2.59 -20.45 -4.61
N SER A 10 3.73 -21.02 -4.95
CA SER A 10 4.89 -21.06 -4.06
C SER A 10 6.18 -20.67 -4.77
N LYS A 11 7.08 -20.02 -4.02
CA LYS A 11 8.42 -19.65 -4.47
C LYS A 11 9.43 -19.62 -3.34
N SER A 12 10.52 -20.36 -3.54
CA SER A 12 11.66 -20.40 -2.63
C SER A 12 12.90 -19.79 -3.26
N TYR A 13 13.77 -19.25 -2.42
CA TYR A 13 15.13 -18.85 -2.76
C TYR A 13 16.07 -19.59 -1.80
N SER A 14 16.80 -20.58 -2.31
CA SER A 14 17.61 -21.48 -1.48
C SER A 14 16.77 -22.11 -0.35
N SER A 15 17.01 -21.78 0.90
CA SER A 15 16.27 -22.30 2.06
C SER A 15 15.11 -21.41 2.51
N ILE A 16 14.90 -20.25 1.88
CA ILE A 16 13.86 -19.29 2.30
C ILE A 16 12.64 -19.45 1.41
N LEU A 17 11.50 -19.82 2.00
CA LEU A 17 10.21 -19.84 1.35
C LEU A 17 9.64 -18.42 1.32
N ALA A 18 9.80 -17.74 0.19
CA ALA A 18 9.41 -16.34 0.03
C ALA A 18 7.92 -16.15 -0.28
N VAL A 19 7.29 -17.15 -0.89
CA VAL A 19 5.85 -17.23 -1.15
C VAL A 19 5.41 -18.64 -0.83
N ASP A 20 4.45 -18.79 0.06
CA ASP A 20 4.00 -20.06 0.62
C ASP A 20 2.53 -20.32 0.30
N THR A 21 2.30 -21.05 -0.77
CA THR A 21 0.99 -21.61 -1.15
C THR A 21 -0.13 -20.57 -1.15
N ILE A 22 0.09 -19.43 -1.81
CA ILE A 22 -0.91 -18.36 -1.84
C ILE A 22 -1.96 -18.58 -2.93
N ASP A 23 -3.20 -18.23 -2.60
CA ASP A 23 -4.32 -18.08 -3.51
C ASP A 23 -4.73 -16.60 -3.56
N LEU A 24 -4.94 -16.06 -4.77
CA LEU A 24 -5.27 -14.65 -4.95
C LEU A 24 -6.13 -14.45 -6.19
N SER A 25 -7.19 -13.66 -6.04
CA SER A 25 -8.01 -13.19 -7.16
C SER A 25 -8.14 -11.68 -7.12
N VAL A 26 -7.86 -11.02 -8.24
CA VAL A 26 -7.98 -9.56 -8.40
C VAL A 26 -8.95 -9.26 -9.53
N ALA A 27 -9.99 -8.50 -9.24
CA ALA A 27 -10.98 -8.09 -10.25
C ALA A 27 -10.40 -7.04 -11.21
N SER A 28 -10.97 -6.97 -12.42
CA SER A 28 -10.59 -5.94 -13.40
C SER A 28 -11.13 -4.56 -13.01
N GLY A 29 -10.40 -3.49 -13.36
CA GLY A 29 -10.86 -2.11 -13.20
C GLY A 29 -10.79 -1.55 -11.79
N GLN A 30 -9.96 -2.14 -10.91
CA GLN A 30 -9.77 -1.70 -9.54
C GLN A 30 -8.30 -1.39 -9.22
N VAL A 31 -8.07 -0.71 -8.11
CA VAL A 31 -6.76 -0.65 -7.48
C VAL A 31 -6.71 -1.69 -6.38
N PHE A 32 -5.85 -2.67 -6.55
CA PHE A 32 -5.63 -3.74 -5.59
C PHE A 32 -4.34 -3.51 -4.80
N GLY A 33 -4.46 -3.33 -3.49
CA GLY A 33 -3.35 -3.16 -2.56
C GLY A 33 -2.76 -4.50 -2.12
N PHE A 34 -1.44 -4.58 -2.05
CA PHE A 34 -0.73 -5.76 -1.55
C PHE A 34 0.25 -5.32 -0.48
N LEU A 35 -0.15 -5.47 0.79
CA LEU A 35 0.50 -4.91 1.96
C LEU A 35 1.20 -5.98 2.78
N GLY A 36 2.33 -5.59 3.37
CA GLY A 36 3.07 -6.48 4.27
C GLY A 36 4.36 -5.83 4.75
N PRO A 37 5.00 -6.35 5.79
CA PRO A 37 6.29 -5.87 6.25
C PRO A 37 7.39 -6.10 5.20
N ASN A 38 8.56 -5.52 5.43
CA ASN A 38 9.72 -5.80 4.59
C ASN A 38 10.10 -7.28 4.71
N GLY A 39 10.36 -7.92 3.56
CA GLY A 39 10.64 -9.35 3.52
C GLY A 39 9.41 -10.27 3.46
N ALA A 40 8.19 -9.76 3.55
CA ALA A 40 6.97 -10.58 3.53
C ALA A 40 6.69 -11.31 2.20
N GLY A 41 7.44 -11.02 1.11
CA GLY A 41 7.27 -11.67 -0.19
C GLY A 41 6.66 -10.77 -1.28
N LYS A 42 6.30 -9.51 -1.00
CA LYS A 42 5.62 -8.59 -1.94
C LYS A 42 6.29 -8.48 -3.32
N SER A 43 7.57 -8.11 -3.35
CA SER A 43 8.31 -7.97 -4.62
C SER A 43 8.51 -9.31 -5.33
N THR A 44 8.53 -10.43 -4.60
CA THR A 44 8.57 -11.78 -5.20
C THR A 44 7.26 -12.08 -5.92
N VAL A 45 6.11 -11.78 -5.30
CA VAL A 45 4.79 -11.93 -5.94
C VAL A 45 4.70 -11.07 -7.20
N ILE A 46 5.10 -9.79 -7.15
CA ILE A 46 5.14 -8.95 -8.37
C ILE A 46 6.00 -9.58 -9.47
N LYS A 47 7.21 -10.07 -9.14
CA LYS A 47 8.09 -10.70 -10.13
C LYS A 47 7.47 -11.96 -10.76
N LEU A 48 6.72 -12.74 -9.99
CA LEU A 48 5.97 -13.91 -10.47
C LEU A 48 4.83 -13.49 -11.40
N LEU A 49 3.98 -12.55 -10.99
CA LEU A 49 2.85 -12.03 -11.75
C LEU A 49 3.27 -11.33 -13.04
N THR A 50 4.41 -10.63 -13.02
CA THR A 50 4.99 -9.97 -14.20
C THR A 50 5.85 -10.89 -15.07
N THR A 51 5.89 -12.18 -14.73
CA THR A 51 6.65 -13.23 -15.46
C THR A 51 8.17 -13.01 -15.48
N LEU A 52 8.72 -12.18 -14.59
CA LEU A 52 10.17 -11.96 -14.48
C LEU A 52 10.90 -13.18 -13.88
N ILE A 53 10.20 -13.94 -13.05
CA ILE A 53 10.67 -15.22 -12.50
C ILE A 53 9.57 -16.27 -12.62
N GLN A 54 9.96 -17.54 -12.59
CA GLN A 54 9.01 -18.66 -12.59
C GLN A 54 8.70 -19.13 -11.17
N PRO A 55 7.47 -19.57 -10.90
CA PRO A 55 7.12 -20.19 -9.63
C PRO A 55 7.77 -21.59 -9.52
N ASP A 56 7.88 -22.08 -8.29
CA ASP A 56 8.29 -23.46 -8.03
C ASP A 56 7.08 -24.41 -8.12
N SER A 57 5.90 -23.91 -7.72
CA SER A 57 4.62 -24.62 -7.88
C SER A 57 3.46 -23.63 -7.98
N GLY A 58 2.28 -24.13 -8.36
CA GLY A 58 1.05 -23.36 -8.49
C GLY A 58 0.79 -22.87 -9.91
N GLN A 59 -0.29 -22.11 -10.06
CA GLN A 59 -0.75 -21.60 -11.35
C GLN A 59 -0.95 -20.08 -11.27
N ILE A 60 -0.62 -19.39 -12.35
CA ILE A 60 -0.79 -17.95 -12.49
C ILE A 60 -1.49 -17.66 -13.82
N SER A 61 -2.60 -16.95 -13.75
CA SER A 61 -3.26 -16.33 -14.91
C SER A 61 -3.30 -14.82 -14.73
N VAL A 62 -2.85 -14.08 -15.73
CA VAL A 62 -2.88 -12.62 -15.77
C VAL A 62 -3.59 -12.18 -17.04
N LEU A 63 -4.64 -11.39 -16.94
CA LEU A 63 -5.51 -10.97 -18.05
C LEU A 63 -6.08 -12.17 -18.82
N GLY A 64 -6.38 -13.27 -18.13
CA GLY A 64 -6.84 -14.52 -18.72
C GLY A 64 -5.77 -15.32 -19.47
N ILE A 65 -4.49 -14.93 -19.36
CA ILE A 65 -3.36 -15.54 -20.06
C ILE A 65 -2.51 -16.32 -19.04
N ASN A 66 -2.16 -17.57 -19.34
CA ASN A 66 -1.28 -18.37 -18.50
C ASN A 66 0.14 -17.78 -18.47
N ALA A 67 0.62 -17.40 -17.28
CA ALA A 67 1.89 -16.70 -17.12
C ALA A 67 3.12 -17.55 -17.42
N ILE A 68 3.02 -18.87 -17.32
CA ILE A 68 4.12 -19.79 -17.58
C ILE A 68 4.20 -20.10 -19.08
N GLN A 69 3.05 -20.31 -19.72
CA GLN A 69 2.99 -20.71 -21.12
C GLN A 69 3.16 -19.54 -22.10
N GLU A 70 2.59 -18.37 -21.78
CA GLU A 70 2.54 -17.23 -22.69
C GLU A 70 3.04 -15.91 -22.09
N PRO A 71 4.23 -15.88 -21.45
CA PRO A 71 4.71 -14.70 -20.72
C PRO A 71 4.85 -13.45 -21.60
N LEU A 72 5.20 -13.59 -22.87
CA LEU A 72 5.36 -12.46 -23.79
C LEU A 72 4.03 -11.78 -24.12
N LYS A 73 2.92 -12.53 -24.15
CA LYS A 73 1.59 -11.94 -24.36
C LYS A 73 1.18 -11.04 -23.18
N ILE A 74 1.48 -11.49 -21.95
CA ILE A 74 1.24 -10.70 -20.73
C ILE A 74 2.08 -9.43 -20.78
N ARG A 75 3.40 -9.53 -21.01
CA ARG A 75 4.32 -8.38 -21.00
C ARG A 75 3.94 -7.27 -21.97
N LYS A 76 3.22 -7.60 -23.05
CA LYS A 76 2.72 -6.61 -24.02
C LYS A 76 1.52 -5.81 -23.52
N LYS A 77 0.87 -6.23 -22.44
CA LYS A 77 -0.37 -5.66 -21.94
C LYS A 77 -0.23 -5.03 -20.55
N ILE A 78 0.96 -5.13 -19.94
CA ILE A 78 1.22 -4.64 -18.58
C ILE A 78 2.26 -3.55 -18.57
N GLY A 79 2.13 -2.64 -17.59
CA GLY A 79 3.20 -1.73 -17.15
C GLY A 79 3.81 -2.23 -15.85
N VAL A 80 5.09 -1.96 -15.61
CA VAL A 80 5.79 -2.44 -14.41
C VAL A 80 6.77 -1.40 -13.87
N VAL A 81 6.51 -0.91 -12.67
CA VAL A 81 7.43 -0.06 -11.92
C VAL A 81 7.94 -0.85 -10.71
N LEU A 82 9.17 -1.34 -10.79
CA LEU A 82 9.82 -2.04 -9.68
C LEU A 82 10.42 -1.06 -8.68
N GLN A 83 10.70 -1.55 -7.47
CA GLN A 83 11.32 -0.79 -6.40
C GLN A 83 12.68 -0.23 -6.80
N GLN A 84 13.50 -1.02 -7.50
CA GLN A 84 14.79 -0.56 -8.00
C GLN A 84 14.63 0.46 -9.13
N PRO A 85 15.38 1.57 -9.09
CA PRO A 85 15.34 2.56 -10.16
C PRO A 85 15.79 1.96 -11.49
N SER A 86 14.96 2.16 -12.52
CA SER A 86 15.26 1.80 -13.89
C SER A 86 15.14 3.06 -14.73
N TYR A 87 16.28 3.61 -15.17
CA TYR A 87 16.35 4.84 -15.97
C TYR A 87 17.60 4.86 -16.83
N GLU A 88 17.58 5.63 -17.91
CA GLU A 88 18.73 5.90 -18.75
C GLU A 88 19.45 7.17 -18.26
N PRO A 89 20.63 7.06 -17.63
CA PRO A 89 21.28 8.18 -16.94
C PRO A 89 21.48 9.41 -17.84
N THR A 90 21.93 9.18 -19.05
CA THR A 90 22.37 10.23 -20.00
C THR A 90 21.23 10.90 -20.78
N LEU A 91 20.05 10.33 -20.76
CA LEU A 91 18.90 10.93 -21.45
C LEU A 91 18.24 12.01 -20.59
N SER A 92 17.74 13.06 -21.26
CA SER A 92 16.84 14.01 -20.59
C SER A 92 15.49 13.36 -20.28
N VAL A 93 14.76 13.93 -19.31
CA VAL A 93 13.41 13.48 -18.94
C VAL A 93 12.52 13.30 -20.17
N GLU A 94 12.41 14.33 -21.01
CA GLU A 94 11.61 14.31 -22.24
C GLU A 94 12.05 13.21 -23.20
N LYS A 95 13.36 13.08 -23.45
CA LYS A 95 13.89 12.02 -24.32
C LYS A 95 13.68 10.61 -23.74
N SER A 96 13.68 10.47 -22.43
CA SER A 96 13.39 9.21 -21.78
C SER A 96 11.95 8.77 -22.00
N LEU A 97 10.99 9.68 -21.86
CA LEU A 97 9.57 9.42 -22.17
C LEU A 97 9.39 9.07 -23.66
N GLU A 98 9.91 9.90 -24.56
CA GLU A 98 9.81 9.65 -26.00
C GLU A 98 10.42 8.30 -26.41
N LYS A 99 11.63 7.97 -25.90
CA LYS A 99 12.28 6.70 -26.17
C LYS A 99 11.43 5.52 -25.71
N TYR A 100 10.84 5.62 -24.52
CA TYR A 100 9.97 4.56 -24.01
C TYR A 100 8.74 4.35 -24.90
N GLY A 101 8.07 5.41 -25.32
CA GLY A 101 6.99 5.32 -26.29
C GLY A 101 7.41 4.74 -27.65
N MET A 102 8.67 5.02 -28.10
CA MET A 102 9.20 4.38 -29.31
C MET A 102 9.39 2.87 -29.15
N MET A 103 9.87 2.42 -28.01
CA MET A 103 10.03 0.97 -27.72
C MET A 103 8.70 0.24 -27.77
N TRP A 104 7.59 0.92 -27.47
CA TRP A 104 6.23 0.39 -27.56
C TRP A 104 5.55 0.64 -28.91
N ASN A 105 6.29 1.09 -29.93
CA ASN A 105 5.78 1.40 -31.27
C ASN A 105 4.64 2.43 -31.31
N VAL A 106 4.59 3.34 -30.32
CA VAL A 106 3.63 4.45 -30.32
C VAL A 106 4.03 5.44 -31.42
N ASP A 107 3.10 5.87 -32.25
CA ASP A 107 3.36 6.82 -33.34
C ASP A 107 3.86 8.18 -32.82
N LYS A 108 4.58 8.92 -33.67
CA LYS A 108 5.26 10.17 -33.28
C LYS A 108 4.30 11.22 -32.71
N LYS A 109 3.14 11.39 -33.35
CA LYS A 109 2.17 12.41 -32.91
C LYS A 109 1.60 12.11 -31.55
N THR A 110 1.21 10.87 -31.32
CA THR A 110 0.70 10.38 -30.02
C THR A 110 1.79 10.46 -28.95
N ARG A 111 3.05 10.08 -29.26
CA ARG A 111 4.17 10.21 -28.31
C ARG A 111 4.38 11.65 -27.86
N GLN A 112 4.44 12.58 -28.81
CA GLN A 112 4.61 14.00 -28.49
C GLN A 112 3.49 14.51 -27.59
N LYS A 113 2.24 14.19 -27.92
CA LYS A 113 1.07 14.57 -27.10
C LYS A 113 1.18 13.99 -25.69
N ARG A 114 1.39 12.67 -25.58
CA ARG A 114 1.53 11.98 -24.27
C ARG A 114 2.72 12.53 -23.48
N THR A 115 3.83 12.84 -24.13
CA THR A 115 4.99 13.44 -23.45
C THR A 115 4.64 14.76 -22.78
N GLU A 116 3.94 15.69 -23.47
CA GLU A 116 3.51 16.96 -22.88
C GLU A 116 2.54 16.73 -21.72
N GLU A 117 1.52 15.90 -21.90
CA GLU A 117 0.54 15.56 -20.86
C GLU A 117 1.20 14.96 -19.60
N LEU A 118 2.18 14.07 -19.78
CA LEU A 118 2.87 13.43 -18.67
C LEU A 118 3.86 14.37 -17.97
N LEU A 119 4.55 15.22 -18.73
CA LEU A 119 5.42 16.25 -18.16
C LEU A 119 4.63 17.20 -17.25
N GLU A 120 3.42 17.57 -17.65
CA GLU A 120 2.54 18.41 -16.84
C GLU A 120 1.99 17.65 -15.62
N SER A 121 1.38 16.49 -15.85
CA SER A 121 0.72 15.68 -14.79
C SER A 121 1.68 15.24 -13.67
N PHE A 122 2.96 15.01 -14.00
CA PHE A 122 3.99 14.61 -13.06
C PHE A 122 4.89 15.75 -12.59
N GLU A 123 4.57 17.01 -12.94
CA GLU A 123 5.37 18.21 -12.60
C GLU A 123 6.84 18.10 -13.05
N LEU A 124 7.05 17.62 -14.24
CA LEU A 124 8.38 17.41 -14.82
C LEU A 124 8.75 18.48 -15.85
N THR A 125 7.83 19.39 -16.19
CA THR A 125 7.99 20.41 -17.24
C THR A 125 9.24 21.27 -17.03
N GLN A 126 9.49 21.74 -15.81
CA GLN A 126 10.63 22.59 -15.48
C GLN A 126 11.98 21.87 -15.59
N ILE A 127 11.97 20.54 -15.49
CA ILE A 127 13.17 19.71 -15.53
C ILE A 127 13.26 18.86 -16.80
N ARG A 128 12.38 19.10 -17.79
CA ARG A 128 12.26 18.28 -19.01
C ARG A 128 13.58 18.06 -19.77
N LYS A 129 14.50 19.05 -19.72
CA LYS A 129 15.81 19.00 -20.38
C LYS A 129 16.93 18.48 -19.49
N LYS A 130 16.70 18.32 -18.17
CA LYS A 130 17.70 17.75 -17.25
C LYS A 130 17.91 16.28 -17.57
N LYS A 131 19.17 15.82 -17.43
CA LYS A 131 19.49 14.40 -17.53
C LYS A 131 18.95 13.63 -16.32
N ASN A 132 18.59 12.37 -16.51
CA ASN A 132 18.05 11.55 -15.43
C ASN A 132 19.07 11.33 -14.29
N GLU A 133 20.39 11.34 -14.58
CA GLU A 133 21.44 11.25 -13.56
C GLU A 133 21.45 12.45 -12.59
N ASP A 134 21.06 13.63 -13.07
CA ASP A 134 21.03 14.88 -12.30
C ASP A 134 19.75 15.08 -11.47
N LEU A 135 18.82 14.13 -11.53
CA LEU A 135 17.55 14.21 -10.83
C LEU A 135 17.65 13.70 -9.38
N SER A 136 16.83 14.27 -8.49
CA SER A 136 16.63 13.70 -7.17
C SER A 136 15.96 12.32 -7.26
N ILE A 137 16.01 11.53 -6.18
CA ILE A 137 15.35 10.21 -6.10
C ILE A 137 13.86 10.33 -6.43
N GLY A 138 13.17 11.29 -5.83
CA GLY A 138 11.74 11.52 -6.07
C GLY A 138 11.44 11.97 -7.51
N GLN A 139 12.29 12.83 -8.10
CA GLN A 139 12.13 13.21 -9.51
C GLN A 139 12.30 12.02 -10.44
N ARG A 140 13.33 11.19 -10.22
CA ARG A 140 13.52 9.93 -10.98
C ARG A 140 12.34 8.99 -10.83
N ARG A 141 11.78 8.87 -9.63
CA ARG A 141 10.61 8.03 -9.39
C ARG A 141 9.40 8.50 -10.18
N ARG A 142 9.14 9.82 -10.22
CA ARG A 142 8.07 10.39 -11.05
C ARG A 142 8.27 10.11 -12.53
N VAL A 143 9.49 10.26 -13.06
CA VAL A 143 9.81 9.89 -14.45
C VAL A 143 9.58 8.41 -14.71
N GLN A 144 9.99 7.54 -13.78
CA GLN A 144 9.83 6.10 -13.90
C GLN A 144 8.36 5.68 -13.96
N VAL A 145 7.49 6.29 -13.17
CA VAL A 145 6.04 6.01 -13.24
C VAL A 145 5.43 6.63 -14.50
N ALA A 146 5.77 7.88 -14.82
CA ALA A 146 5.24 8.59 -15.98
C ALA A 146 5.49 7.84 -17.29
N ARG A 147 6.68 7.26 -17.48
CA ARG A 147 7.02 6.56 -18.73
C ARG A 147 6.14 5.34 -19.00
N GLU A 148 5.61 4.66 -17.97
CA GLU A 148 4.71 3.52 -18.18
C GLU A 148 3.42 3.96 -18.90
N PHE A 149 2.99 5.21 -18.71
CA PHE A 149 1.82 5.78 -19.39
C PHE A 149 2.09 6.24 -20.83
N MET A 150 3.31 6.00 -21.35
CA MET A 150 3.60 6.26 -22.76
C MET A 150 2.96 5.24 -23.71
N HIS A 151 2.53 4.08 -23.21
CA HIS A 151 1.81 3.04 -23.97
C HIS A 151 0.49 2.68 -23.31
N ASP A 152 -0.37 2.01 -24.05
CA ASP A 152 -1.64 1.50 -23.52
C ASP A 152 -1.40 0.18 -22.80
N MET A 153 -2.02 0.02 -21.63
CA MET A 153 -1.90 -1.17 -20.79
C MET A 153 -3.22 -1.47 -20.09
N ASP A 154 -3.49 -2.74 -19.87
CA ASP A 154 -4.69 -3.21 -19.16
C ASP A 154 -4.44 -3.34 -17.64
N LEU A 155 -3.16 -3.52 -17.25
CA LEU A 155 -2.75 -3.76 -15.86
C LEU A 155 -1.40 -3.10 -15.58
N LEU A 156 -1.31 -2.34 -14.50
CA LEU A 156 -0.09 -1.69 -14.02
C LEU A 156 0.33 -2.25 -12.67
N PHE A 157 1.57 -2.74 -12.59
CA PHE A 157 2.21 -3.16 -11.35
C PHE A 157 3.10 -2.04 -10.81
N LEU A 158 2.89 -1.66 -9.55
CA LEU A 158 3.64 -0.61 -8.87
C LEU A 158 4.23 -1.15 -7.56
N ASP A 159 5.55 -1.31 -7.52
CA ASP A 159 6.27 -1.76 -6.32
C ASP A 159 6.81 -0.55 -5.56
N GLU A 160 6.10 -0.16 -4.49
CA GLU A 160 6.39 0.99 -3.62
C GLU A 160 6.66 2.31 -4.40
N PRO A 161 5.73 2.77 -5.26
CA PRO A 161 6.01 3.85 -6.21
C PRO A 161 6.19 5.23 -5.57
N THR A 162 5.86 5.40 -4.31
CA THR A 162 5.88 6.68 -3.57
C THR A 162 7.15 6.88 -2.75
N VAL A 163 8.02 5.86 -2.67
CA VAL A 163 9.29 5.96 -1.95
C VAL A 163 10.15 7.10 -2.50
N GLY A 164 10.60 7.97 -1.61
CA GLY A 164 11.41 9.15 -1.94
C GLY A 164 10.65 10.36 -2.46
N LEU A 165 9.32 10.30 -2.50
CA LEU A 165 8.46 11.45 -2.81
C LEU A 165 8.14 12.26 -1.54
N ASP A 166 8.12 13.58 -1.67
CA ASP A 166 7.55 14.45 -0.66
C ASP A 166 6.02 14.27 -0.58
N PRO A 167 5.37 14.72 0.53
CA PRO A 167 3.93 14.51 0.73
C PRO A 167 3.04 15.06 -0.39
N SER A 168 3.40 16.19 -0.99
CA SER A 168 2.64 16.81 -2.08
C SER A 168 2.74 15.98 -3.36
N ALA A 169 3.96 15.61 -3.78
CA ALA A 169 4.20 14.78 -4.95
C ALA A 169 3.56 13.39 -4.80
N ARG A 170 3.62 12.81 -3.59
CA ARG A 170 2.95 11.55 -3.26
C ARG A 170 1.44 11.65 -3.49
N ARG A 171 0.79 12.66 -2.93
CA ARG A 171 -0.66 12.86 -3.08
C ARG A 171 -1.07 12.99 -4.53
N LYS A 172 -0.35 13.81 -5.31
CA LYS A 172 -0.62 13.99 -6.74
C LYS A 172 -0.46 12.71 -7.55
N LEU A 173 0.55 11.88 -7.23
CA LEU A 173 0.70 10.57 -7.86
C LEU A 173 -0.50 9.67 -7.57
N LEU A 174 -0.95 9.59 -6.31
CA LEU A 174 -2.10 8.77 -5.93
C LEU A 174 -3.38 9.27 -6.62
N ASP A 175 -3.60 10.58 -6.68
CA ASP A 175 -4.74 11.20 -7.39
C ASP A 175 -4.70 10.89 -8.89
N PHE A 176 -3.52 10.98 -9.52
CA PHE A 176 -3.33 10.63 -10.93
C PHE A 176 -3.69 9.17 -11.19
N LEU A 177 -3.19 8.23 -10.38
CA LEU A 177 -3.47 6.79 -10.51
C LEU A 177 -4.97 6.51 -10.35
N LYS A 178 -5.60 7.10 -9.33
CA LYS A 178 -7.04 6.94 -9.06
C LYS A 178 -7.89 7.43 -10.22
N ASN A 179 -7.54 8.57 -10.80
CA ASN A 179 -8.23 9.11 -11.96
C ASN A 179 -8.03 8.24 -13.20
N LYS A 180 -6.81 7.74 -13.44
CA LYS A 180 -6.54 6.85 -14.58
C LYS A 180 -7.34 5.57 -14.54
N VAL A 181 -7.49 4.93 -13.38
CA VAL A 181 -8.37 3.76 -13.25
C VAL A 181 -9.82 4.10 -13.62
N LYS A 182 -10.34 5.23 -13.15
CA LYS A 182 -11.70 5.68 -13.46
C LYS A 182 -11.91 6.01 -14.93
N GLU A 183 -10.91 6.63 -15.58
CA GLU A 183 -10.98 7.05 -16.98
C GLU A 183 -10.87 5.88 -17.95
N THR A 184 -10.00 4.92 -17.66
CA THR A 184 -9.61 3.88 -18.63
C THR A 184 -10.13 2.50 -18.29
N GLY A 185 -10.57 2.27 -17.04
CA GLY A 185 -10.94 0.93 -16.55
C GLY A 185 -9.74 -0.01 -16.36
N MET A 186 -8.49 0.51 -16.42
CA MET A 186 -7.30 -0.28 -16.15
C MET A 186 -7.27 -0.79 -14.71
N THR A 187 -6.54 -1.85 -14.47
CA THR A 187 -6.31 -2.39 -13.13
C THR A 187 -4.93 -1.96 -12.63
N ILE A 188 -4.81 -1.68 -11.34
CA ILE A 188 -3.52 -1.40 -10.71
C ILE A 188 -3.28 -2.42 -9.60
N PHE A 189 -2.12 -3.08 -9.62
CA PHE A 189 -1.59 -3.87 -8.51
C PHE A 189 -0.54 -3.03 -7.79
N TYR A 190 -0.84 -2.60 -6.57
CA TYR A 190 -0.10 -1.59 -5.83
C TYR A 190 0.50 -2.16 -4.56
N THR A 191 1.82 -2.13 -4.40
CA THR A 191 2.44 -2.47 -3.11
C THR A 191 2.88 -1.23 -2.37
N THR A 192 2.66 -1.23 -1.08
CA THR A 192 3.17 -0.20 -0.16
C THR A 192 3.30 -0.77 1.25
N HIS A 193 4.11 -0.15 2.06
CA HIS A 193 4.13 -0.31 3.51
C HIS A 193 3.47 0.89 4.22
N VAL A 194 3.00 1.88 3.46
CA VAL A 194 2.33 3.09 3.95
C VAL A 194 0.82 2.88 3.90
N LEU A 195 0.23 2.57 5.04
CA LEU A 195 -1.17 2.14 5.14
C LEU A 195 -2.17 3.24 4.76
N THR A 196 -1.83 4.51 5.04
CA THR A 196 -2.65 5.65 4.62
C THR A 196 -2.76 5.79 3.10
N GLU A 197 -1.74 5.36 2.34
CA GLU A 197 -1.80 5.31 0.88
C GLU A 197 -2.76 4.24 0.40
N ALA A 198 -2.65 3.04 1.01
CA ALA A 198 -3.53 1.92 0.67
C ALA A 198 -5.00 2.24 0.98
N GLU A 199 -5.26 2.85 2.12
CA GLU A 199 -6.60 3.31 2.52
C GLU A 199 -7.18 4.33 1.54
N TYR A 200 -6.33 5.24 1.05
CA TYR A 200 -6.76 6.29 0.13
C TYR A 200 -6.99 5.78 -1.30
N LEU A 201 -6.15 4.86 -1.76
CA LEU A 201 -6.06 4.49 -3.17
C LEU A 201 -6.77 3.17 -3.49
N CYS A 202 -6.68 2.16 -2.60
CA CYS A 202 -7.06 0.79 -2.94
C CYS A 202 -8.54 0.50 -2.70
N ASP A 203 -9.15 -0.24 -3.61
CA ASP A 203 -10.51 -0.76 -3.47
C ASP A 203 -10.53 -2.03 -2.60
N ASN A 204 -9.54 -2.90 -2.78
CA ASN A 204 -9.30 -4.09 -1.97
C ASN A 204 -7.82 -4.19 -1.59
N ILE A 205 -7.56 -4.81 -0.44
CA ILE A 205 -6.23 -4.96 0.13
C ILE A 205 -6.02 -6.40 0.55
N ALA A 206 -4.92 -7.01 0.08
CA ALA A 206 -4.39 -8.24 0.66
C ALA A 206 -3.28 -7.91 1.65
N ILE A 207 -3.31 -8.48 2.84
CA ILE A 207 -2.23 -8.42 3.82
C ILE A 207 -1.44 -9.72 3.72
N ILE A 208 -0.13 -9.58 3.45
CA ILE A 208 0.81 -10.70 3.39
C ILE A 208 1.81 -10.62 4.54
N ASN A 209 2.09 -11.75 5.19
CA ASN A 209 3.17 -11.91 6.16
C ASN A 209 3.84 -13.26 5.98
N ASN A 210 5.17 -13.31 6.10
CA ASN A 210 5.96 -14.55 5.98
C ASN A 210 5.58 -15.42 4.76
N GLY A 211 5.34 -14.79 3.61
CA GLY A 211 4.98 -15.46 2.36
C GLY A 211 3.52 -15.91 2.25
N LYS A 212 2.68 -15.72 3.26
CA LYS A 212 1.26 -16.13 3.29
C LYS A 212 0.32 -14.95 3.25
N ILE A 213 -0.77 -15.05 2.51
CA ILE A 213 -1.87 -14.08 2.55
C ILE A 213 -2.70 -14.37 3.80
N ILE A 214 -2.84 -13.36 4.67
CA ILE A 214 -3.58 -13.47 5.92
C ILE A 214 -5.05 -13.12 5.70
N THR A 215 -5.33 -12.04 4.97
CA THR A 215 -6.69 -11.60 4.66
C THR A 215 -6.70 -10.80 3.36
N VAL A 216 -7.88 -10.78 2.71
CA VAL A 216 -8.16 -9.95 1.54
C VAL A 216 -9.53 -9.33 1.73
N ASP A 217 -9.58 -8.01 1.91
CA ASP A 217 -10.81 -7.27 2.18
C ASP A 217 -10.70 -5.83 1.66
N SER A 218 -11.81 -5.11 1.56
CA SER A 218 -11.76 -3.66 1.34
C SER A 218 -11.23 -2.93 2.60
N PRO A 219 -10.67 -1.71 2.48
CA PRO A 219 -10.24 -0.92 3.64
C PRO A 219 -11.33 -0.76 4.71
N ASN A 220 -12.58 -0.61 4.28
CA ASN A 220 -13.73 -0.46 5.19
C ASN A 220 -14.08 -1.77 5.90
N GLU A 221 -14.04 -2.91 5.19
CA GLU A 221 -14.28 -4.22 5.78
C GLU A 221 -13.18 -4.60 6.77
N LEU A 222 -11.91 -4.30 6.46
CA LEU A 222 -10.80 -4.46 7.42
C LEU A 222 -11.07 -3.65 8.69
N LYS A 223 -11.50 -2.39 8.55
CA LYS A 223 -11.86 -1.55 9.70
C LYS A 223 -13.06 -2.12 10.49
N ASN A 224 -14.07 -2.62 9.82
CA ASN A 224 -15.24 -3.20 10.48
C ASN A 224 -14.91 -4.52 11.19
N ARG A 225 -14.06 -5.36 10.58
CA ARG A 225 -13.71 -6.67 11.11
C ARG A 225 -12.73 -6.63 12.28
N PHE A 226 -11.71 -5.78 12.18
CA PHE A 226 -10.62 -5.69 13.13
C PHE A 226 -10.62 -4.40 13.94
N GLY A 227 -11.41 -3.39 13.53
CA GLY A 227 -11.45 -2.05 14.12
C GLY A 227 -12.63 -1.81 15.05
N ASN A 228 -13.24 -2.87 15.62
CA ASN A 228 -14.32 -2.74 16.60
C ASN A 228 -13.91 -2.01 17.88
N GLU A 229 -12.62 -1.87 18.11
CA GLU A 229 -12.06 -1.11 19.21
C GLU A 229 -11.75 0.33 18.78
N LYS A 230 -12.05 1.31 19.60
CA LYS A 230 -11.56 2.68 19.43
C LYS A 230 -10.42 2.93 20.42
N THR A 231 -9.40 3.61 19.93
CA THR A 231 -8.27 4.03 20.77
C THR A 231 -8.61 5.36 21.44
N ILE A 232 -8.71 5.36 22.75
CA ILE A 232 -8.89 6.57 23.58
C ILE A 232 -7.52 6.97 24.10
N LYS A 233 -7.05 8.18 23.73
CA LYS A 233 -5.83 8.77 24.30
C LYS A 233 -6.19 9.95 25.17
N ILE A 234 -5.71 9.94 26.40
CA ILE A 234 -5.97 10.98 27.39
C ILE A 234 -4.64 11.47 27.92
N HIS A 235 -4.43 12.78 27.86
CA HIS A 235 -3.31 13.46 28.47
C HIS A 235 -3.80 14.27 29.67
N ILE A 236 -3.36 13.91 30.87
CA ILE A 236 -3.75 14.59 32.13
C ILE A 236 -2.68 15.55 32.58
N SER A 237 -3.09 16.56 33.37
CA SER A 237 -2.23 17.67 33.76
C SER A 237 -1.19 17.32 34.83
N GLN A 238 -1.40 16.23 35.56
CA GLN A 238 -0.53 15.80 36.66
C GLN A 238 -0.50 14.28 36.76
N GLN A 239 0.60 13.75 37.26
CA GLN A 239 0.76 12.32 37.44
C GLN A 239 -0.21 11.81 38.53
N PHE A 240 -0.93 10.72 38.20
CA PHE A 240 -1.89 10.08 39.08
C PHE A 240 -1.66 8.55 39.08
N ASN A 241 -0.89 8.10 40.07
CA ASN A 241 -0.41 6.72 40.13
C ASN A 241 -1.53 5.68 40.40
N GLU A 242 -2.62 6.09 41.07
CA GLU A 242 -3.76 5.20 41.36
C GLU A 242 -4.68 4.98 40.15
N LEU A 243 -4.53 5.78 39.10
CA LEU A 243 -5.39 5.76 37.94
C LEU A 243 -5.45 4.37 37.26
N SER A 244 -4.31 3.67 37.17
CA SER A 244 -4.25 2.32 36.61
C SER A 244 -5.17 1.34 37.33
N ASN A 245 -5.31 1.46 38.65
CA ASN A 245 -6.17 0.55 39.43
C ASN A 245 -7.65 0.89 39.21
N LEU A 246 -7.98 2.19 39.18
CA LEU A 246 -9.35 2.65 38.94
C LEU A 246 -9.84 2.34 37.51
N LEU A 247 -8.95 2.43 36.52
CA LEU A 247 -9.29 2.11 35.15
C LEU A 247 -9.53 0.61 34.92
N LYS A 248 -8.86 -0.27 35.68
CA LYS A 248 -9.07 -1.73 35.61
C LYS A 248 -10.47 -2.16 36.09
N GLU A 249 -11.15 -1.33 36.86
CA GLU A 249 -12.53 -1.59 37.33
C GLU A 249 -13.57 -1.27 36.26
N ILE A 250 -13.20 -0.58 35.20
CA ILE A 250 -14.10 -0.24 34.09
C ILE A 250 -14.16 -1.45 33.13
N PRO A 251 -15.35 -1.99 32.86
CA PRO A 251 -15.51 -3.06 31.86
C PRO A 251 -15.05 -2.59 30.46
N ASP A 252 -14.42 -3.48 29.71
CA ASP A 252 -13.93 -3.22 28.35
C ASP A 252 -12.88 -2.08 28.24
N CYS A 253 -12.16 -1.82 29.32
CA CYS A 253 -11.09 -0.82 29.39
C CYS A 253 -9.72 -1.53 29.28
N ASN A 254 -9.25 -1.75 28.05
CA ASN A 254 -7.97 -2.39 27.78
C ASN A 254 -6.86 -1.34 27.74
N ILE A 255 -6.04 -1.26 28.79
CA ILE A 255 -4.98 -0.27 28.90
C ILE A 255 -3.74 -0.76 28.14
N GLU A 256 -3.36 -0.09 27.06
CA GLU A 256 -2.13 -0.35 26.31
C GLU A 256 -0.94 0.34 26.98
N ARG A 257 -1.11 1.61 27.36
CA ARG A 257 -0.06 2.46 27.93
C ARG A 257 -0.61 3.32 29.05
N ASN A 258 0.08 3.35 30.16
CA ASN A 258 -0.15 4.30 31.24
C ASN A 258 1.19 4.67 31.89
N ASP A 259 1.72 5.85 31.59
CA ASP A 259 2.92 6.40 32.23
C ASP A 259 2.59 7.41 33.35
N GLY A 260 1.33 7.47 33.75
CA GLY A 260 0.82 8.36 34.79
C GLY A 260 0.42 9.75 34.28
N ILE A 261 0.70 10.08 33.01
CA ILE A 261 0.33 11.35 32.39
C ILE A 261 -0.41 11.10 31.08
N ILE A 262 0.07 10.16 30.25
CA ILE A 262 -0.55 9.75 29.00
C ILE A 262 -1.12 8.34 29.17
N ILE A 263 -2.39 8.20 28.85
CA ILE A 263 -3.11 6.93 28.94
C ILE A 263 -3.64 6.61 27.55
N THR A 264 -3.35 5.40 27.09
CA THR A 264 -3.90 4.84 25.86
C THR A 264 -4.74 3.63 26.19
N ILE A 265 -5.99 3.62 25.77
CA ILE A 265 -6.98 2.60 26.06
C ILE A 265 -7.64 2.14 24.78
N HIS A 266 -7.83 0.84 24.64
CA HIS A 266 -8.63 0.21 23.59
C HIS A 266 -9.97 -0.26 24.16
N SER A 267 -11.06 0.07 23.47
CA SER A 267 -12.40 -0.32 23.91
C SER A 267 -13.36 -0.48 22.72
N THR A 268 -14.19 -1.51 22.78
CA THR A 268 -15.32 -1.72 21.85
C THR A 268 -16.49 -0.80 22.19
N ASN A 269 -16.64 -0.43 23.47
CA ASN A 269 -17.67 0.49 23.97
C ASN A 269 -17.09 1.84 24.40
N SER A 270 -16.32 2.43 23.51
CA SER A 270 -15.51 3.64 23.78
C SER A 270 -16.30 4.79 24.43
N GLU A 271 -17.59 4.98 24.12
CA GLU A 271 -18.44 6.01 24.69
C GLU A 271 -18.68 5.78 26.20
N ILE A 272 -19.03 4.57 26.57
CA ILE A 272 -19.26 4.18 27.97
C ILE A 272 -17.96 4.26 28.77
N VAL A 273 -16.88 3.71 28.19
CA VAL A 273 -15.55 3.74 28.83
C VAL A 273 -15.08 5.16 29.02
N LEU A 274 -15.20 6.03 27.99
CA LEU A 274 -14.84 7.43 28.08
C LEU A 274 -15.63 8.16 29.16
N MET A 275 -16.94 7.97 29.23
CA MET A 275 -17.77 8.61 30.27
C MET A 275 -17.33 8.17 31.68
N ASN A 276 -17.01 6.90 31.90
CA ASN A 276 -16.53 6.42 33.19
C ASN A 276 -15.15 7.01 33.55
N ILE A 277 -14.24 7.11 32.59
CA ILE A 277 -12.93 7.72 32.77
C ILE A 277 -13.07 9.20 33.15
N LEU A 278 -13.88 9.95 32.41
CA LEU A 278 -14.12 11.38 32.71
C LEU A 278 -14.71 11.57 34.10
N LYS A 279 -15.61 10.68 34.54
CA LYS A 279 -16.16 10.70 35.89
C LYS A 279 -15.09 10.47 36.95
N ILE A 280 -14.21 9.47 36.76
CA ILE A 280 -13.10 9.18 37.69
C ILE A 280 -12.14 10.37 37.77
N LEU A 281 -11.73 10.95 36.63
CA LEU A 281 -10.82 12.07 36.58
C LEU A 281 -11.43 13.30 37.29
N ASN A 282 -12.71 13.58 37.04
CA ASN A 282 -13.42 14.69 37.69
C ASN A 282 -13.56 14.52 39.23
N GLN A 283 -13.88 13.30 39.69
CA GLN A 283 -13.97 12.98 41.12
C GLN A 283 -12.64 13.16 41.86
N ASN A 284 -11.52 12.96 41.15
CA ASN A 284 -10.18 13.12 41.71
C ASN A 284 -9.56 14.52 41.45
N ASN A 285 -10.34 15.46 40.89
CA ASN A 285 -9.90 16.84 40.56
C ASN A 285 -8.72 16.85 39.56
N ILE A 286 -8.67 15.89 38.62
CA ILE A 286 -7.62 15.81 37.64
C ILE A 286 -8.08 16.53 36.36
N THR A 287 -7.29 17.48 35.92
CA THR A 287 -7.56 18.24 34.70
C THR A 287 -7.03 17.49 33.48
N ILE A 288 -7.82 17.47 32.42
CA ILE A 288 -7.43 16.90 31.13
C ILE A 288 -6.81 17.98 30.26
N ASN A 289 -5.59 17.77 29.77
CA ASN A 289 -4.92 18.64 28.82
C ASN A 289 -5.32 18.38 27.39
N ASP A 290 -5.47 17.09 27.04
CA ASP A 290 -5.88 16.66 25.72
C ASP A 290 -6.66 15.34 25.81
N LEU A 291 -7.62 15.18 24.90
CA LEU A 291 -8.47 14.00 24.79
C LEU A 291 -8.73 13.71 23.32
N SER A 292 -8.43 12.51 22.88
CA SER A 292 -8.82 12.04 21.56
C SER A 292 -9.42 10.64 21.65
N ALA A 293 -10.53 10.42 20.93
CA ALA A 293 -11.10 9.10 20.69
C ALA A 293 -11.03 8.87 19.18
N ILE A 294 -10.09 8.06 18.75
CA ILE A 294 -9.78 7.83 17.35
C ILE A 294 -10.28 6.42 16.99
N PRO A 295 -11.05 6.26 15.90
CA PRO A 295 -11.33 4.93 15.37
C PRO A 295 -10.02 4.23 15.05
N THR A 296 -9.94 2.92 15.30
CA THR A 296 -8.78 2.12 14.93
C THR A 296 -8.42 2.39 13.48
N ASN A 297 -7.21 2.85 13.25
CA ASN A 297 -6.71 3.11 11.91
C ASN A 297 -6.22 1.80 11.26
N LEU A 298 -6.03 1.84 9.95
CA LEU A 298 -5.57 0.66 9.22
C LEU A 298 -4.17 0.19 9.70
N GLU A 299 -3.38 1.07 10.32
CA GLU A 299 -2.05 0.77 10.86
C GLU A 299 -2.13 -0.11 12.11
N GLU A 300 -3.02 0.22 13.04
CA GLU A 300 -3.27 -0.60 14.24
C GLU A 300 -3.83 -1.97 13.85
N ILE A 301 -4.76 -2.01 12.88
CA ILE A 301 -5.31 -3.25 12.34
C ILE A 301 -4.21 -4.11 11.72
N PHE A 302 -3.36 -3.51 10.91
CA PHE A 302 -2.25 -4.20 10.26
C PHE A 302 -1.29 -4.81 11.30
N LEU A 303 -0.90 -4.04 12.31
CA LEU A 303 -0.04 -4.53 13.38
C LEU A 303 -0.68 -5.69 14.13
N LYS A 304 -1.97 -5.62 14.46
CA LYS A 304 -2.72 -6.69 15.10
C LYS A 304 -2.76 -7.97 14.24
N VAL A 305 -3.14 -7.83 12.98
CA VAL A 305 -3.23 -8.95 12.03
C VAL A 305 -1.88 -9.63 11.80
N VAL A 306 -0.79 -8.84 11.75
CA VAL A 306 0.57 -9.37 11.58
C VAL A 306 1.09 -10.01 12.86
N SER A 307 0.79 -9.45 14.05
CA SER A 307 1.19 -10.05 15.33
C SER A 307 0.49 -11.40 15.57
N ASP A 308 -0.82 -11.45 15.37
CA ASP A 308 -1.63 -12.67 15.57
C ASP A 308 -1.17 -13.80 14.63
N SER A 309 -0.68 -13.46 13.43
CA SER A 309 -0.14 -14.44 12.48
C SER A 309 1.25 -14.97 12.83
N ASN A 310 1.93 -14.38 13.80
CA ASN A 310 3.25 -14.83 14.27
C ASN A 310 3.17 -15.72 15.53
N GLU A 311 1.99 -15.82 16.18
CA GLU A 311 1.79 -16.77 17.26
C GLU A 311 1.68 -18.18 16.67
N PRO A 312 2.48 -19.16 17.13
CA PRO A 312 2.33 -20.54 16.67
C PRO A 312 0.96 -21.05 17.09
N ASP A 313 0.25 -21.66 16.15
CA ASP A 313 -0.97 -22.45 16.44
C ASP A 313 -0.65 -23.43 17.57
N ASN A 314 -1.24 -23.16 18.77
CA ASN A 314 -1.14 -24.03 19.95
C ASN A 314 -2.06 -25.25 19.79
#